data_d61efef8dc3e447f04aaa10df9ff9941
#
_entry.id   d61efef8dc3e447f04aaa10df9ff9941
#
_cell.length_a   1.000
_cell.length_b   1.000
_cell.length_c   1.000
_cell.angle_alpha   90.00
_cell.angle_beta   90.00
_cell.angle_gamma   90.00
#
_symmetry.space_group_name_H-M   'P 1'
#
loop_
_entity.id
_entity.type
_entity.pdbx_description
1 polymer ?
#
loop_
_entity_poly.entity_id
_entity_poly.type
_entity_poly.pdbx_seq_one_letter_code
_entity_poly.pdbx_strand_id
1 'polypeptide(L)'
;MKNKIILLGLNELNFDYIKFYINQGFLPNFKKIFEIQPPIETVSEKDYKILEPWVQWVTIHSGKSYKEHNIFRLGDIVNNPELSQIFEELEAEGLSVGAVSPFNAENRLKKPSFFVPDPWTKTNPSGNWIVKALYQAVHQSV
;
A
#
# COMPACT_ATOMS: atom_id res chain seq x y z
N MET A 1 -8.04 16.87 -19.40
CA MET A 1 -7.51 15.50 -19.13
C MET A 1 -7.70 15.24 -17.65
N LYS A 2 -8.29 14.10 -17.26
CA LYS A 2 -8.33 13.72 -15.83
C LYS A 2 -6.90 13.40 -15.39
N ASN A 3 -6.45 14.00 -14.30
CA ASN A 3 -5.15 13.69 -13.72
C ASN A 3 -5.11 12.21 -13.30
N LYS A 4 -4.01 11.54 -13.63
CA LYS A 4 -3.75 10.18 -13.20
C LYS A 4 -2.71 10.21 -12.09
N ILE A 5 -2.94 9.45 -11.03
CA ILE A 5 -2.02 9.30 -9.91
C ILE A 5 -1.62 7.83 -9.86
N ILE A 6 -0.33 7.58 -9.70
CA ILE A 6 0.21 6.25 -9.42
C ILE A 6 0.90 6.35 -8.06
N LEU A 7 0.42 5.58 -7.10
CA LEU A 7 1.05 5.41 -5.80
C LEU A 7 1.83 4.09 -5.82
N LEU A 8 3.16 4.17 -5.76
CA LEU A 8 4.03 3.01 -5.71
C LEU A 8 4.52 2.78 -4.27
N GLY A 9 3.99 1.76 -3.62
CA GLY A 9 4.47 1.32 -2.31
C GLY A 9 5.67 0.39 -2.46
N LEU A 10 6.77 0.73 -1.80
CA LEU A 10 7.98 -0.10 -1.75
C LEU A 10 8.32 -0.36 -0.28
N ASN A 11 8.25 -1.62 0.12
CA ASN A 11 8.52 -2.01 1.49
C ASN A 11 10.02 -2.00 1.79
N GLU A 12 10.39 -1.64 3.02
CA GLU A 12 11.76 -1.74 3.56
C GLU A 12 12.84 -1.01 2.75
N LEU A 13 12.49 0.07 2.04
CA LEU A 13 13.47 0.91 1.37
C LEU A 13 14.32 1.71 2.36
N ASN A 14 15.61 1.51 2.31
CA ASN A 14 16.57 2.27 3.10
C ASN A 14 17.11 3.46 2.30
N PHE A 15 16.79 4.69 2.75
CA PHE A 15 17.20 5.92 2.07
C PHE A 15 18.72 6.15 2.04
N ASP A 16 19.46 5.66 3.04
CA ASP A 16 20.91 5.82 3.05
C ASP A 16 21.56 4.96 1.96
N TYR A 17 21.06 3.72 1.77
CA TYR A 17 21.49 2.88 0.65
C TYR A 17 21.10 3.48 -0.70
N ILE A 18 19.90 4.03 -0.83
CA ILE A 18 19.49 4.69 -2.08
C ILE A 18 20.42 5.85 -2.38
N LYS A 19 20.67 6.74 -1.43
CA LYS A 19 21.60 7.87 -1.58
C LYS A 19 23.03 7.40 -1.92
N PHE A 20 23.50 6.36 -1.24
CA PHE A 20 24.79 5.76 -1.54
C PHE A 20 24.90 5.28 -2.99
N TYR A 21 23.93 4.48 -3.45
CA TYR A 21 23.97 3.95 -4.82
C TYR A 21 23.68 5.01 -5.89
N ILE A 22 22.92 6.05 -5.59
CA ILE A 22 22.79 7.23 -6.47
C ILE A 22 24.15 7.87 -6.68
N ASN A 23 24.92 8.07 -5.62
CA ASN A 23 26.25 8.69 -5.69
C ASN A 23 27.26 7.83 -6.45
N GLN A 24 27.08 6.52 -6.46
CA GLN A 24 27.88 5.58 -7.27
C GLN A 24 27.40 5.47 -8.74
N GLY A 25 26.32 6.15 -9.12
CA GLY A 25 25.78 6.13 -10.48
C GLY A 25 24.87 4.93 -10.81
N PHE A 26 24.59 4.03 -9.86
CA PHE A 26 23.80 2.82 -10.10
C PHE A 26 22.28 3.04 -10.14
N LEU A 27 21.76 4.14 -9.58
CA LEU A 27 20.32 4.42 -9.50
C LEU A 27 19.94 5.74 -10.21
N PRO A 28 20.14 5.85 -11.53
CA PRO A 28 19.91 7.11 -12.25
C PRO A 28 18.46 7.58 -12.23
N ASN A 29 17.51 6.66 -12.17
CA ASN A 29 16.09 7.01 -12.13
C ASN A 29 15.67 7.54 -10.74
N PHE A 30 16.14 6.95 -9.65
CA PHE A 30 15.93 7.50 -8.31
C PHE A 30 16.56 8.87 -8.17
N LYS A 31 17.76 9.08 -8.74
CA LYS A 31 18.41 10.39 -8.79
C LYS A 31 17.49 11.44 -9.42
N LYS A 32 16.94 11.14 -10.60
CA LYS A 32 16.00 12.05 -11.29
C LYS A 32 14.76 12.36 -10.44
N ILE A 33 14.20 11.35 -9.77
CA ILE A 33 13.03 11.54 -8.88
C ILE A 33 13.39 12.49 -7.74
N PHE A 34 14.54 12.29 -7.09
CA PHE A 34 14.99 13.13 -5.97
C PHE A 34 15.37 14.56 -6.39
N GLU A 35 15.80 14.74 -7.64
CA GLU A 35 16.04 16.07 -8.23
C GLU A 35 14.73 16.84 -8.51
N ILE A 36 13.66 16.11 -8.89
CA ILE A 36 12.33 16.72 -9.11
C ILE A 36 11.68 17.08 -7.78
N GLN A 37 11.69 16.17 -6.83
CA GLN A 37 11.11 16.33 -5.51
C GLN A 37 11.97 15.62 -4.47
N PRO A 38 12.62 16.35 -3.56
CA PRO A 38 13.32 15.74 -2.44
C PRO A 38 12.39 14.85 -1.61
N PRO A 39 12.87 13.71 -1.09
CA PRO A 39 12.06 12.83 -0.27
C PRO A 39 11.59 13.55 0.99
N ILE A 40 10.32 13.33 1.34
CA ILE A 40 9.75 13.78 2.61
C ILE A 40 9.94 12.63 3.60
N GLU A 41 10.71 12.89 4.63
CA GLU A 41 10.91 11.92 5.72
C GLU A 41 9.75 12.00 6.70
N THR A 42 9.19 10.88 7.03
CA THR A 42 8.16 10.72 8.05
C THR A 42 8.74 9.97 9.24
N VAL A 43 8.09 10.06 10.39
CA VAL A 43 8.46 9.31 11.58
C VAL A 43 7.51 8.15 11.77
N SER A 44 8.06 6.99 12.10
CA SER A 44 7.30 5.80 12.46
C SER A 44 6.89 5.83 13.94
N GLU A 45 6.14 4.81 14.34
CA GLU A 45 5.85 4.56 15.75
C GLU A 45 7.15 4.38 16.56
N LYS A 46 7.13 4.81 17.83
CA LYS A 46 8.32 4.73 18.70
C LYS A 46 8.50 3.36 19.37
N ASP A 47 7.41 2.61 19.52
CA ASP A 47 7.44 1.29 20.13
C ASP A 47 7.85 0.26 19.08
N TYR A 48 8.98 -0.39 19.29
CA TYR A 48 9.51 -1.44 18.42
C TYR A 48 8.51 -2.55 18.11
N LYS A 49 7.63 -2.89 19.08
CA LYS A 49 6.63 -3.96 18.92
C LYS A 49 5.59 -3.68 17.84
N ILE A 50 5.40 -2.42 17.47
CA ILE A 50 4.42 -2.00 16.47
C ILE A 50 5.07 -1.43 15.20
N LEU A 51 6.39 -1.64 15.02
CA LEU A 51 7.11 -1.28 13.80
C LEU A 51 6.98 -2.31 12.67
N GLU A 52 6.18 -3.34 12.87
CA GLU A 52 5.98 -4.38 11.87
C GLU A 52 5.37 -3.80 10.57
N PRO A 53 5.83 -4.21 9.40
CA PRO A 53 5.35 -3.68 8.13
C PRO A 53 3.82 -3.72 7.98
N TRP A 54 3.20 -4.82 8.40
CA TRP A 54 1.73 -4.97 8.32
C TRP A 54 0.97 -4.00 9.22
N VAL A 55 1.56 -3.49 10.30
CA VAL A 55 1.00 -2.41 11.14
C VAL A 55 1.18 -1.07 10.44
N GLN A 56 2.40 -0.79 9.95
CA GLN A 56 2.74 0.48 9.31
C GLN A 56 1.95 0.71 8.01
N TRP A 57 1.70 -0.33 7.23
CA TRP A 57 0.89 -0.20 6.01
C TRP A 57 -0.57 0.13 6.30
N VAL A 58 -1.14 -0.36 7.40
CA VAL A 58 -2.48 0.08 7.83
C VAL A 58 -2.48 1.57 8.19
N THR A 59 -1.45 2.04 8.91
CA THR A 59 -1.25 3.47 9.20
C THR A 59 -1.18 4.30 7.91
N ILE A 60 -0.42 3.84 6.91
CA ILE A 60 -0.27 4.51 5.62
C ILE A 60 -1.61 4.56 4.86
N HIS A 61 -2.32 3.44 4.81
CA HIS A 61 -3.57 3.34 4.06
C HIS A 61 -4.74 4.08 4.71
N SER A 62 -4.76 4.18 6.05
CA SER A 62 -5.87 4.79 6.78
C SER A 62 -5.59 6.23 7.24
N GLY A 63 -4.32 6.66 7.28
CA GLY A 63 -3.92 7.93 7.89
C GLY A 63 -4.13 7.96 9.41
N LYS A 64 -4.30 6.80 10.05
CA LYS A 64 -4.50 6.65 11.49
C LYS A 64 -3.28 6.01 12.14
N SER A 65 -2.92 6.49 13.32
CA SER A 65 -1.86 5.87 14.13
C SER A 65 -2.28 4.48 14.62
N TYR A 66 -1.31 3.65 15.03
CA TYR A 66 -1.61 2.35 15.63
C TYR A 66 -2.61 2.44 16.79
N LYS A 67 -2.49 3.46 17.63
CA LYS A 67 -3.40 3.66 18.78
C LYS A 67 -4.86 3.89 18.35
N GLU A 68 -5.07 4.42 17.17
CA GLU A 68 -6.41 4.68 16.63
C GLU A 68 -6.97 3.48 15.89
N HIS A 69 -6.16 2.81 15.03
CA HIS A 69 -6.67 1.67 14.26
C HIS A 69 -6.59 0.33 14.99
N ASN A 70 -5.64 0.18 15.93
CA ASN A 70 -5.45 -1.02 16.78
C ASN A 70 -5.36 -2.36 16.01
N ILE A 71 -4.89 -2.34 14.77
CA ILE A 71 -4.69 -3.53 13.94
C ILE A 71 -3.25 -3.98 14.09
N PHE A 72 -3.04 -5.12 14.73
CA PHE A 72 -1.70 -5.63 15.06
C PHE A 72 -1.27 -6.79 14.16
N ARG A 73 -2.21 -7.58 13.62
CA ARG A 73 -1.86 -8.76 12.84
C ARG A 73 -2.13 -8.54 11.34
N LEU A 74 -1.35 -9.25 10.56
CA LEU A 74 -1.53 -9.31 9.12
C LEU A 74 -2.89 -9.93 8.79
N GLY A 75 -3.68 -9.23 7.96
CA GLY A 75 -5.02 -9.64 7.57
C GLY A 75 -6.15 -9.21 8.52
N ASP A 76 -5.85 -8.73 9.73
CA ASP A 76 -6.88 -8.30 10.69
C ASP A 76 -7.68 -7.06 10.23
N ILE A 77 -7.25 -6.37 9.18
CA ILE A 77 -7.99 -5.25 8.59
C ILE A 77 -9.44 -5.62 8.24
N VAL A 78 -9.69 -6.86 7.84
CA VAL A 78 -11.04 -7.36 7.48
C VAL A 78 -12.01 -7.40 8.66
N ASN A 79 -11.48 -7.37 9.89
CA ASN A 79 -12.28 -7.35 11.12
C ASN A 79 -12.61 -5.92 11.60
N ASN A 80 -12.17 -4.89 10.86
CA ASN A 80 -12.32 -3.48 11.24
C ASN A 80 -13.05 -2.68 10.15
N PRO A 81 -14.34 -2.95 9.89
CA PRO A 81 -15.08 -2.34 8.78
C PRO A 81 -15.23 -0.82 8.91
N GLU A 82 -15.13 -0.28 10.12
CA GLU A 82 -15.25 1.16 10.40
C GLU A 82 -13.98 1.95 10.02
N LEU A 83 -12.87 1.27 9.82
CA LEU A 83 -11.62 1.94 9.44
C LEU A 83 -11.59 2.21 7.95
N SER A 84 -11.78 3.47 7.55
CA SER A 84 -11.66 3.87 6.15
C SER A 84 -10.20 3.80 5.67
N GLN A 85 -10.01 3.39 4.44
CA GLN A 85 -8.71 3.32 3.77
C GLN A 85 -8.70 4.32 2.61
N ILE A 86 -7.55 4.74 2.17
CA ILE A 86 -7.37 5.67 1.06
C ILE A 86 -8.13 5.25 -0.22
N PHE A 87 -8.33 3.97 -0.42
CA PHE A 87 -9.01 3.44 -1.60
C PHE A 87 -10.48 3.87 -1.64
N GLU A 88 -11.20 3.73 -0.51
CA GLU A 88 -12.60 4.15 -0.40
C GLU A 88 -12.74 5.67 -0.44
N GLU A 89 -11.80 6.39 0.16
CA GLU A 89 -11.79 7.86 0.13
C GLU A 89 -11.65 8.38 -1.31
N LEU A 90 -10.71 7.82 -2.08
CA LEU A 90 -10.53 8.17 -3.48
C LEU A 90 -11.74 7.81 -4.35
N GLU A 91 -12.39 6.67 -4.10
CA GLU A 91 -13.62 6.29 -4.78
C GLU A 91 -14.76 7.24 -4.44
N ALA A 92 -14.89 7.65 -3.18
CA ALA A 92 -15.90 8.61 -2.73
C ALA A 92 -15.76 9.98 -3.40
N GLU A 93 -14.51 10.40 -3.69
CA GLU A 93 -14.22 11.61 -4.49
C GLU A 93 -14.45 11.41 -6.01
N GLY A 94 -15.02 10.27 -6.41
CA GLY A 94 -15.36 9.97 -7.80
C GLY A 94 -14.18 9.54 -8.67
N LEU A 95 -13.07 9.16 -8.06
CA LEU A 95 -11.93 8.64 -8.79
C LEU A 95 -12.11 7.15 -9.10
N SER A 96 -11.57 6.72 -10.23
CA SER A 96 -11.52 5.30 -10.59
C SER A 96 -10.27 4.68 -9.96
N VAL A 97 -10.48 3.76 -9.03
CA VAL A 97 -9.41 3.18 -8.22
C VAL A 97 -9.05 1.78 -8.71
N GLY A 98 -7.76 1.52 -8.82
CA GLY A 98 -7.21 0.19 -9.02
C GLY A 98 -6.04 -0.05 -8.08
N ALA A 99 -5.91 -1.26 -7.54
CA ALA A 99 -4.83 -1.62 -6.63
C ALA A 99 -4.24 -2.99 -6.95
N VAL A 100 -2.93 -3.14 -6.76
CA VAL A 100 -2.22 -4.41 -6.87
C VAL A 100 -1.40 -4.61 -5.62
N SER A 101 -1.73 -5.69 -4.92
CA SER A 101 -1.05 -6.14 -3.69
C SER A 101 -0.86 -5.03 -2.64
N PRO A 102 -1.90 -4.23 -2.33
CA PRO A 102 -1.80 -3.28 -1.25
C PRO A 102 -1.71 -4.08 0.06
N PHE A 103 -0.62 -3.90 0.77
CA PHE A 103 -0.27 -4.75 1.89
C PHE A 103 -1.19 -4.50 3.10
N ASN A 104 -1.77 -5.57 3.66
CA ASN A 104 -2.73 -5.53 4.75
C ASN A 104 -3.88 -4.52 4.50
N ALA A 105 -4.53 -4.65 3.34
CA ALA A 105 -5.63 -3.80 2.91
C ALA A 105 -6.83 -4.63 2.46
N GLU A 106 -8.02 -4.22 2.83
CA GLU A 106 -9.27 -4.87 2.41
C GLU A 106 -9.87 -4.18 1.19
N ASN A 107 -10.41 -4.97 0.29
CA ASN A 107 -11.17 -4.45 -0.85
C ASN A 107 -12.62 -4.14 -0.45
N ARG A 108 -12.89 -2.88 -0.17
CA ARG A 108 -14.23 -2.35 0.14
C ARG A 108 -14.78 -1.42 -0.94
N LEU A 109 -14.09 -1.35 -2.07
CA LEU A 109 -14.50 -0.53 -3.20
C LEU A 109 -15.83 -1.03 -3.78
N LYS A 110 -16.72 -0.10 -4.08
CA LYS A 110 -18.03 -0.38 -4.70
C LYS A 110 -17.92 -0.64 -6.20
N LYS A 111 -17.01 0.08 -6.87
CA LYS A 111 -16.80 0.03 -8.32
C LYS A 111 -15.30 0.07 -8.66
N PRO A 112 -14.47 -0.84 -8.15
CA PRO A 112 -13.06 -0.84 -8.45
C PRO A 112 -12.80 -1.09 -9.94
N SER A 113 -11.81 -0.42 -10.51
CA SER A 113 -11.31 -0.78 -11.83
C SER A 113 -10.69 -2.18 -11.80
N PHE A 114 -9.93 -2.46 -10.76
CA PHE A 114 -9.40 -3.77 -10.39
C PHE A 114 -8.91 -3.71 -8.95
N PHE A 115 -8.85 -4.86 -8.29
CA PHE A 115 -8.21 -5.01 -6.99
C PHE A 115 -7.62 -6.42 -6.90
N VAL A 116 -6.30 -6.50 -6.80
CA VAL A 116 -5.56 -7.73 -6.54
C VAL A 116 -5.09 -7.66 -5.09
N PRO A 117 -5.69 -8.39 -4.16
CA PRO A 117 -5.24 -8.40 -2.76
C PRO A 117 -3.80 -8.89 -2.61
N ASP A 118 -3.19 -8.56 -1.49
CA ASP A 118 -1.99 -9.27 -1.04
C ASP A 118 -2.34 -10.73 -0.67
N PRO A 119 -1.36 -11.65 -0.61
CA PRO A 119 -1.64 -13.06 -0.41
C PRO A 119 -2.15 -13.42 0.99
N TRP A 120 -1.99 -12.57 1.97
CA TRP A 120 -2.32 -12.85 3.37
C TRP A 120 -3.64 -12.24 3.84
N THR A 121 -4.12 -11.22 3.15
CA THR A 121 -5.40 -10.55 3.49
C THR A 121 -6.56 -11.23 2.80
N LYS A 122 -7.45 -11.87 3.57
CA LYS A 122 -8.62 -12.60 3.05
C LYS A 122 -9.72 -11.64 2.62
N THR A 123 -9.57 -11.06 1.44
CA THR A 123 -10.55 -10.17 0.82
C THR A 123 -10.75 -10.52 -0.65
N ASN A 124 -11.89 -10.13 -1.21
CA ASN A 124 -12.25 -10.52 -2.58
C ASN A 124 -11.48 -9.72 -3.64
N PRO A 125 -10.89 -10.38 -4.64
CA PRO A 125 -10.34 -9.70 -5.80
C PRO A 125 -11.47 -9.10 -6.64
N SER A 126 -11.19 -7.99 -7.31
CA SER A 126 -12.10 -7.36 -8.25
C SER A 126 -11.41 -7.08 -9.58
N GLY A 127 -12.08 -7.38 -10.69
CA GLY A 127 -11.56 -7.15 -12.03
C GLY A 127 -11.92 -8.26 -12.99
N ASN A 128 -11.23 -8.28 -14.13
CA ASN A 128 -11.42 -9.29 -15.17
C ASN A 128 -10.84 -10.66 -14.78
N TRP A 129 -10.93 -11.62 -15.68
CA TRP A 129 -10.45 -12.99 -15.46
C TRP A 129 -8.94 -13.07 -15.14
N ILE A 130 -8.12 -12.16 -15.68
CA ILE A 130 -6.67 -12.11 -15.42
C ILE A 130 -6.42 -11.79 -13.94
N VAL A 131 -7.13 -10.80 -13.39
CA VAL A 131 -7.03 -10.42 -11.98
C VAL A 131 -7.38 -11.61 -11.07
N LYS A 132 -8.46 -12.32 -11.41
CA LYS A 132 -8.89 -13.50 -10.65
C LYS A 132 -7.87 -14.65 -10.74
N ALA A 133 -7.29 -14.87 -11.91
CA ALA A 133 -6.25 -15.89 -12.10
C ALA A 133 -4.96 -15.54 -11.34
N LEU A 134 -4.53 -14.29 -11.35
CA LEU A 134 -3.39 -13.82 -10.55
C LEU A 134 -3.63 -14.03 -9.06
N TYR A 135 -4.81 -13.65 -8.57
CA TYR A 135 -5.18 -13.85 -7.17
C TYR A 135 -5.13 -15.33 -6.79
N GLN A 136 -5.70 -16.22 -7.60
CA GLN A 136 -5.67 -17.65 -7.35
C GLN A 136 -4.25 -18.21 -7.36
N ALA A 137 -3.40 -17.80 -8.31
CA ALA A 137 -2.02 -18.24 -8.37
C ALA A 137 -1.20 -17.84 -7.14
N VAL A 138 -1.43 -16.63 -6.63
CA VAL A 138 -0.74 -16.12 -5.44
C VAL A 138 -1.24 -16.83 -4.18
N HIS A 139 -2.55 -17.06 -4.03
CA HIS A 139 -3.14 -17.73 -2.87
C HIS A 139 -2.83 -19.22 -2.76
N GLN A 140 -2.46 -19.87 -3.86
CA GLN A 140 -2.04 -21.29 -3.83
C GLN A 140 -0.64 -21.49 -3.26
N SER A 141 0.14 -20.42 -3.11
CA SER A 141 1.52 -20.45 -2.63
C SER A 141 1.65 -20.03 -1.16
N VAL A 142 0.56 -19.74 -0.47
CA VAL A 142 0.45 -19.36 0.96
C VAL A 142 -0.53 -20.32 1.64
#